data_c44cc81b37fa053dd2e2732a5a8f0205
#
_entry.id   c44cc81b37fa053dd2e2732a5a8f0205
#
_cell.length_a   1.000
_cell.length_b   1.000
_cell.length_c   1.000
_cell.angle_alpha   90.00
_cell.angle_beta   90.00
_cell.angle_gamma   90.00
#
_symmetry.space_group_name_H-M   'P 1'
#
loop_
_entity.id
_entity.type
_entity.pdbx_description
1 polymer ?
#
loop_
_entity_poly.entity_id
_entity_poly.type
_entity_poly.pdbx_seq_one_letter_code
_entity_poly.pdbx_strand_id
1 'polypeptide(L)'
;MRPQSQLCWGTALFRIGQLSANMPDMKPIQSHAAEMVAQKYLNSGDFNGLPVSTLASIGANVSDVVELIKLRHVDLVRGDNHPNPHIKAFDTEPPEVQIEKIEKSGLEGCLYPTPEMLSCSDIDAREMGPYTAALTLGAPQLSFRVFDLRALEWYRNDPRFELRSDDIHGTIFQRGGTQVAGRQVIRDELDFFEFGFAYNSNMDRAIAAFIRYLHDLPAAQQIELSKLELAGDYKLHPDFYRTQIIGDWPERMSIYEAFLEEKKHINAICKLIGNPPLFRTEFDDYKRPQGFGILLRPTLKEYRDFCLLLDQLLSDDMDKNFFESDIPTQRQLTDELGNKVIRPIGTIMLLETWITKLFKPAEDGPLKEMFSDFRAVRDERMKPAHKAEENVFDQEYVKLQRELINKGYGAVHTLRMVLENHPRARSYGVPDHIRQAKVWSY
;
A
#
# COMPACT_ATOMS: atom_id res chain seq x y z
N MET A 1 -12.71 12.45 -6.67
CA MET A 1 -12.36 13.53 -7.64
C MET A 1 -10.99 14.04 -7.28
N ARG A 2 -9.96 13.70 -8.05
CA ARG A 2 -8.59 14.21 -7.87
C ARG A 2 -8.56 15.69 -8.26
N PRO A 3 -7.87 16.59 -7.51
CA PRO A 3 -7.57 17.90 -8.02
C PRO A 3 -6.61 17.76 -9.20
N GLN A 4 -6.98 18.29 -10.34
CA GLN A 4 -6.09 18.43 -11.49
C GLN A 4 -4.94 19.36 -11.10
N SER A 5 -3.82 18.79 -10.67
CA SER A 5 -2.56 19.50 -10.65
C SER A 5 -2.09 19.61 -12.11
N GLN A 6 -2.32 20.77 -12.71
CA GLN A 6 -1.68 21.15 -13.96
C GLN A 6 -0.16 21.20 -13.74
N LEU A 7 0.50 20.07 -13.93
CA LEU A 7 1.93 20.00 -14.15
C LEU A 7 2.18 20.44 -15.60
N CYS A 8 2.72 21.63 -15.78
CA CYS A 8 3.25 22.08 -17.06
C CYS A 8 4.48 21.24 -17.43
N TRP A 9 4.26 20.08 -18.02
CA TRP A 9 5.27 19.44 -18.84
C TRP A 9 5.45 20.31 -20.07
N GLY A 10 6.69 20.66 -20.40
CA GLY A 10 7.00 21.19 -21.70
C GLY A 10 6.49 20.18 -22.73
N THR A 11 5.37 20.49 -23.37
CA THR A 11 4.72 19.67 -24.39
C THR A 11 5.70 19.54 -25.57
N ALA A 12 6.58 18.55 -25.51
CA ALA A 12 7.12 17.99 -26.71
C ALA A 12 5.95 17.29 -27.42
N LEU A 13 5.24 18.03 -28.27
CA LEU A 13 4.26 17.46 -29.18
C LEU A 13 5.01 16.40 -29.99
N PHE A 14 4.72 15.13 -29.75
CA PHE A 14 5.21 14.06 -30.59
C PHE A 14 4.71 14.31 -32.01
N ARG A 15 5.60 14.76 -32.87
CA ARG A 15 5.33 14.84 -34.30
C ARG A 15 5.46 13.43 -34.84
N ILE A 16 4.34 12.81 -35.09
CA ILE A 16 4.29 11.59 -35.89
C ILE A 16 4.67 12.03 -37.29
N GLY A 17 5.92 11.76 -37.71
CA GLY A 17 6.33 11.89 -39.10
C GLY A 17 5.38 11.08 -39.95
N GLN A 18 5.11 11.51 -41.20
CA GLN A 18 4.07 10.94 -42.06
C GLN A 18 3.97 9.42 -41.99
N LEU A 19 3.13 8.87 -41.07
CA LEU A 19 2.81 7.45 -41.02
C LEU A 19 2.22 6.98 -42.35
N SER A 20 1.52 7.86 -43.08
CA SER A 20 0.96 7.61 -44.40
C SER A 20 1.98 7.19 -45.45
N ALA A 21 3.25 7.61 -45.37
CA ALA A 21 4.28 7.22 -46.33
C ALA A 21 4.72 5.75 -46.21
N ASN A 22 4.52 5.15 -45.04
CA ASN A 22 4.96 3.77 -44.75
C ASN A 22 3.80 2.73 -44.82
N MET A 23 2.59 3.13 -45.25
CA MET A 23 1.40 2.29 -45.22
C MET A 23 0.68 2.26 -46.61
N PRO A 24 1.28 1.63 -47.64
CA PRO A 24 0.84 1.79 -49.02
C PRO A 24 -0.54 1.15 -49.34
N ASP A 25 -1.06 0.25 -48.48
CA ASP A 25 -2.27 -0.56 -48.78
C ASP A 25 -3.56 -0.05 -48.12
N MET A 26 -3.55 1.13 -47.48
CA MET A 26 -4.71 1.66 -46.76
C MET A 26 -5.48 2.73 -47.56
N LYS A 27 -6.80 2.77 -47.34
CA LYS A 27 -7.61 3.89 -47.81
C LYS A 27 -7.27 5.16 -47.04
N PRO A 28 -7.41 6.35 -47.67
CA PRO A 28 -7.09 7.63 -46.99
C PRO A 28 -7.80 7.80 -45.65
N ILE A 29 -9.07 7.32 -45.53
CA ILE A 29 -9.83 7.40 -44.28
C ILE A 29 -9.25 6.51 -43.17
N GLN A 30 -8.75 5.33 -43.54
CA GLN A 30 -8.12 4.39 -42.60
C GLN A 30 -6.78 4.91 -42.11
N SER A 31 -5.98 5.47 -43.00
CA SER A 31 -4.71 6.11 -42.65
C SER A 31 -4.93 7.28 -41.69
N HIS A 32 -5.91 8.14 -41.98
CA HIS A 32 -6.25 9.25 -41.08
C HIS A 32 -6.79 8.78 -39.73
N ALA A 33 -7.61 7.73 -39.67
CA ALA A 33 -8.10 7.13 -38.43
C ALA A 33 -6.94 6.58 -37.59
N ALA A 34 -6.01 5.84 -38.20
CA ALA A 34 -4.83 5.31 -37.52
C ALA A 34 -3.94 6.42 -36.93
N GLU A 35 -3.71 7.49 -37.70
CA GLU A 35 -2.98 8.67 -37.22
C GLU A 35 -3.68 9.32 -36.02
N MET A 36 -5.00 9.50 -36.06
CA MET A 36 -5.76 10.06 -34.92
C MET A 36 -5.61 9.20 -33.67
N VAL A 37 -5.65 7.87 -33.79
CA VAL A 37 -5.45 6.94 -32.68
C VAL A 37 -4.06 7.13 -32.07
N ALA A 38 -3.02 7.12 -32.88
CA ALA A 38 -1.65 7.28 -32.41
C ALA A 38 -1.39 8.67 -31.80
N GLN A 39 -1.90 9.74 -32.43
CA GLN A 39 -1.79 11.10 -31.89
C GLN A 39 -2.49 11.25 -30.55
N LYS A 40 -3.72 10.70 -30.42
CA LYS A 40 -4.44 10.72 -29.15
C LYS A 40 -3.67 9.99 -28.07
N TYR A 41 -3.17 8.80 -28.35
CA TYR A 41 -2.41 7.99 -27.43
C TYR A 41 -1.15 8.71 -26.93
N LEU A 42 -0.31 9.17 -27.83
CA LEU A 42 0.98 9.79 -27.51
C LEU A 42 0.86 11.17 -26.86
N ASN A 43 -0.19 11.95 -27.18
CA ASN A 43 -0.33 13.34 -26.71
C ASN A 43 -1.38 13.50 -25.60
N SER A 44 -1.98 12.42 -25.08
CA SER A 44 -2.96 12.51 -23.99
C SER A 44 -2.36 12.75 -22.60
N GLY A 45 -1.05 12.64 -22.45
CA GLY A 45 -0.36 12.68 -21.17
C GLY A 45 -0.37 11.33 -20.43
N ASP A 46 -1.50 10.64 -20.45
CA ASP A 46 -1.73 9.35 -19.75
C ASP A 46 -1.78 8.14 -20.70
N PHE A 47 -1.39 8.28 -21.96
CA PHE A 47 -1.47 7.23 -22.99
C PHE A 47 -2.88 6.65 -23.16
N ASN A 48 -3.90 7.51 -23.15
CA ASN A 48 -5.30 7.11 -23.25
C ASN A 48 -5.69 6.75 -24.69
N GLY A 49 -6.58 5.75 -24.84
CA GLY A 49 -7.14 5.36 -26.12
C GLY A 49 -8.10 6.40 -26.72
N LEU A 50 -8.26 6.34 -28.04
CA LEU A 50 -9.25 7.13 -28.77
C LEU A 50 -10.61 6.45 -28.72
N PRO A 51 -11.71 7.07 -28.22
CA PRO A 51 -13.04 6.49 -28.32
C PRO A 51 -13.40 6.18 -29.78
N VAL A 52 -13.84 4.95 -30.03
CA VAL A 52 -14.18 4.49 -31.41
C VAL A 52 -15.22 5.42 -32.03
N SER A 53 -16.19 5.91 -31.25
CA SER A 53 -17.24 6.84 -31.68
C SER A 53 -16.69 8.14 -32.30
N THR A 54 -15.49 8.57 -31.91
CA THR A 54 -14.85 9.76 -32.46
C THR A 54 -14.59 9.64 -33.96
N LEU A 55 -14.33 8.42 -34.44
CA LEU A 55 -14.04 8.17 -35.85
C LEU A 55 -15.26 8.42 -36.76
N ALA A 56 -16.47 8.42 -36.23
CA ALA A 56 -17.66 8.79 -36.99
C ALA A 56 -17.59 10.23 -37.52
N SER A 57 -16.88 11.14 -36.81
CA SER A 57 -16.71 12.54 -37.23
C SER A 57 -15.91 12.69 -38.53
N ILE A 58 -15.07 11.73 -38.89
CA ILE A 58 -14.32 11.68 -40.15
C ILE A 58 -14.96 10.76 -41.19
N GLY A 59 -16.15 10.21 -40.90
CA GLY A 59 -16.88 9.32 -41.79
C GLY A 59 -16.37 7.89 -41.81
N ALA A 60 -15.49 7.47 -40.90
CA ALA A 60 -15.06 6.09 -40.75
C ALA A 60 -16.17 5.25 -40.11
N ASN A 61 -16.30 4.01 -40.55
CA ASN A 61 -17.32 3.07 -40.10
C ASN A 61 -16.69 1.80 -39.52
N VAL A 62 -17.55 0.86 -39.06
CA VAL A 62 -17.12 -0.42 -38.47
C VAL A 62 -16.17 -1.18 -39.39
N SER A 63 -16.45 -1.22 -40.71
CA SER A 63 -15.62 -1.95 -41.69
C SER A 63 -14.20 -1.35 -41.75
N ASP A 64 -14.07 -0.04 -41.63
CA ASP A 64 -12.74 0.63 -41.63
C ASP A 64 -11.94 0.24 -40.39
N VAL A 65 -12.59 0.19 -39.22
CA VAL A 65 -11.94 -0.24 -37.98
C VAL A 65 -11.57 -1.73 -38.02
N VAL A 66 -12.45 -2.59 -38.53
CA VAL A 66 -12.14 -4.01 -38.74
C VAL A 66 -10.88 -4.18 -39.58
N GLU A 67 -10.75 -3.41 -40.68
CA GLU A 67 -9.58 -3.50 -41.52
C GLU A 67 -8.29 -3.04 -40.82
N LEU A 68 -8.37 -1.97 -40.01
CA LEU A 68 -7.23 -1.50 -39.17
C LEU A 68 -6.79 -2.54 -38.12
N ILE A 69 -7.74 -3.29 -37.56
CA ILE A 69 -7.44 -4.39 -36.62
C ILE A 69 -6.76 -5.54 -37.38
N LYS A 70 -7.27 -5.93 -38.54
CA LYS A 70 -6.66 -6.98 -39.37
C LYS A 70 -5.23 -6.64 -39.78
N LEU A 71 -5.00 -5.40 -40.15
CA LEU A 71 -3.67 -4.89 -40.52
C LEU A 71 -2.74 -4.70 -39.32
N ARG A 72 -3.20 -4.97 -38.10
CA ARG A 72 -2.41 -4.78 -36.85
C ARG A 72 -1.93 -3.35 -36.63
N HIS A 73 -2.75 -2.39 -37.01
CA HIS A 73 -2.46 -0.98 -36.75
C HIS A 73 -3.10 -0.48 -35.47
N VAL A 74 -4.26 -1.02 -35.10
CA VAL A 74 -4.96 -0.67 -33.89
C VAL A 74 -5.47 -1.90 -33.15
N ASP A 75 -5.56 -1.76 -31.84
CA ASP A 75 -6.22 -2.69 -30.93
C ASP A 75 -7.49 -2.06 -30.37
N LEU A 76 -8.52 -2.86 -30.17
CA LEU A 76 -9.78 -2.47 -29.52
C LEU A 76 -9.78 -2.88 -28.06
N VAL A 77 -10.01 -1.93 -27.15
CA VAL A 77 -10.24 -2.16 -25.73
C VAL A 77 -11.66 -1.78 -25.37
N ARG A 78 -12.36 -2.66 -24.65
CA ARG A 78 -13.75 -2.51 -24.25
C ARG A 78 -13.92 -2.62 -22.74
N GLY A 79 -15.15 -2.32 -22.26
CA GLY A 79 -15.50 -2.40 -20.85
C GLY A 79 -15.49 -3.81 -20.26
N ASP A 80 -15.49 -4.87 -21.08
CA ASP A 80 -15.32 -6.26 -20.66
C ASP A 80 -13.84 -6.66 -20.45
N ASN A 81 -12.91 -5.93 -21.05
CA ASN A 81 -11.47 -6.08 -20.78
C ASN A 81 -11.07 -5.35 -19.49
N HIS A 82 -11.59 -4.14 -19.31
CA HIS A 82 -11.37 -3.32 -18.13
C HIS A 82 -12.52 -2.32 -17.98
N PRO A 83 -13.06 -2.06 -16.76
CA PRO A 83 -14.20 -1.17 -16.56
C PRO A 83 -14.04 0.22 -17.18
N ASN A 84 -12.80 0.70 -17.28
CA ASN A 84 -12.47 1.94 -17.98
C ASN A 84 -11.69 1.63 -19.29
N PRO A 85 -12.34 1.64 -20.46
CA PRO A 85 -11.67 1.33 -21.73
C PRO A 85 -10.67 2.42 -22.18
N HIS A 86 -10.63 3.57 -21.51
CA HIS A 86 -9.56 4.58 -21.72
C HIS A 86 -8.21 4.15 -21.15
N ILE A 87 -8.13 3.00 -20.49
CA ILE A 87 -6.92 2.39 -19.97
C ILE A 87 -6.70 1.06 -20.69
N LYS A 88 -5.59 0.91 -21.42
CA LYS A 88 -5.13 -0.38 -21.94
C LYS A 88 -4.47 -1.13 -20.76
N ALA A 89 -5.30 -1.75 -19.93
CA ALA A 89 -4.87 -2.37 -18.68
C ALA A 89 -3.90 -3.52 -18.89
N PHE A 90 -4.22 -4.39 -19.85
CA PHE A 90 -3.53 -5.66 -20.15
C PHE A 90 -3.25 -5.78 -21.64
N ASP A 91 -2.59 -6.86 -22.02
CA ASP A 91 -2.48 -7.26 -23.41
C ASP A 91 -3.87 -7.43 -24.01
N THR A 92 -4.01 -7.04 -25.26
CA THR A 92 -5.28 -7.09 -25.97
C THR A 92 -5.61 -8.50 -26.42
N GLU A 93 -6.89 -8.76 -26.64
CA GLU A 93 -7.37 -10.02 -27.20
C GLU A 93 -6.87 -10.21 -28.63
N PRO A 94 -6.86 -11.44 -29.14
CA PRO A 94 -6.53 -11.70 -30.53
C PRO A 94 -7.44 -10.91 -31.52
N PRO A 95 -6.93 -10.49 -32.68
CA PRO A 95 -7.65 -9.67 -33.64
C PRO A 95 -9.02 -10.23 -34.00
N GLU A 96 -9.13 -11.54 -34.13
CA GLU A 96 -10.38 -12.23 -34.51
C GLU A 96 -11.47 -11.99 -33.47
N VAL A 97 -11.10 -12.01 -32.16
CA VAL A 97 -12.02 -11.74 -31.04
C VAL A 97 -12.43 -10.27 -31.02
N GLN A 98 -11.48 -9.38 -31.26
CA GLN A 98 -11.76 -7.93 -31.33
C GLN A 98 -12.72 -7.60 -32.47
N ILE A 99 -12.53 -8.25 -33.64
CA ILE A 99 -13.40 -8.10 -34.82
C ILE A 99 -14.80 -8.59 -34.51
N GLU A 100 -14.95 -9.79 -33.96
CA GLU A 100 -16.25 -10.31 -33.57
C GLU A 100 -17.01 -9.38 -32.64
N LYS A 101 -16.30 -8.80 -31.68
CA LYS A 101 -16.87 -7.85 -30.70
C LYS A 101 -17.36 -6.56 -31.35
N ILE A 102 -16.56 -5.96 -32.23
CA ILE A 102 -16.95 -4.69 -32.87
C ILE A 102 -18.07 -4.88 -33.89
N GLU A 103 -18.12 -6.02 -34.62
CA GLU A 103 -19.20 -6.34 -35.55
C GLU A 103 -20.54 -6.54 -34.80
N LYS A 104 -20.51 -7.11 -33.59
CA LYS A 104 -21.73 -7.31 -32.77
C LYS A 104 -22.23 -6.06 -32.09
N SER A 105 -21.35 -5.19 -31.62
CA SER A 105 -21.68 -4.11 -30.71
C SER A 105 -21.46 -2.71 -31.30
N GLY A 106 -20.96 -2.62 -32.53
CA GLY A 106 -20.72 -1.35 -33.20
C GLY A 106 -19.53 -0.55 -32.61
N LEU A 107 -19.60 0.77 -32.73
CA LEU A 107 -18.51 1.69 -32.41
C LEU A 107 -18.39 1.98 -30.88
N GLU A 108 -18.29 0.93 -30.06
CA GLU A 108 -18.10 1.02 -28.63
C GLU A 108 -16.67 0.65 -28.21
N GLY A 109 -16.12 1.35 -27.20
CA GLY A 109 -14.78 1.13 -26.67
C GLY A 109 -13.78 2.19 -27.10
N CYS A 110 -12.50 1.90 -26.92
CA CYS A 110 -11.39 2.77 -27.29
C CYS A 110 -10.37 2.01 -28.16
N LEU A 111 -9.79 2.71 -29.12
CA LEU A 111 -8.72 2.21 -29.99
C LEU A 111 -7.38 2.65 -29.46
N TYR A 112 -6.42 1.76 -29.53
CA TYR A 112 -5.02 1.94 -29.18
C TYR A 112 -4.14 1.61 -30.37
N PRO A 113 -3.03 2.34 -30.58
CA PRO A 113 -2.07 1.93 -31.57
C PRO A 113 -1.38 0.63 -31.13
N THR A 114 -1.09 -0.25 -32.05
CA THR A 114 -0.32 -1.46 -31.77
C THR A 114 1.17 -1.12 -31.59
N PRO A 115 1.95 -1.98 -30.90
CA PRO A 115 3.41 -1.82 -30.86
C PRO A 115 4.05 -1.77 -32.24
N GLU A 116 3.54 -2.55 -33.21
CA GLU A 116 4.00 -2.57 -34.59
C GLU A 116 3.83 -1.21 -35.25
N MET A 117 2.66 -0.59 -35.08
CA MET A 117 2.40 0.74 -35.60
C MET A 117 3.30 1.81 -34.96
N LEU A 118 3.48 1.75 -33.63
CA LEU A 118 4.31 2.69 -32.90
C LEU A 118 5.80 2.58 -33.25
N SER A 119 6.29 1.37 -33.55
CA SER A 119 7.68 1.15 -33.97
C SER A 119 8.01 1.74 -35.34
N CYS A 120 7.00 1.97 -36.18
CA CYS A 120 7.16 2.65 -37.45
C CYS A 120 7.23 4.20 -37.36
N SER A 121 7.04 4.76 -36.16
CA SER A 121 7.12 6.19 -35.91
C SER A 121 8.53 6.61 -35.53
N ASP A 122 8.94 7.86 -35.94
CA ASP A 122 10.25 8.45 -35.62
C ASP A 122 10.35 8.90 -34.14
N ILE A 123 9.94 8.03 -33.21
CA ILE A 123 10.00 8.33 -31.77
C ILE A 123 11.36 7.91 -31.23
N ASP A 124 12.16 8.88 -30.77
CA ASP A 124 13.41 8.58 -30.08
C ASP A 124 13.14 8.28 -28.57
N ALA A 125 12.91 7.02 -28.28
CA ALA A 125 12.69 6.56 -26.90
C ALA A 125 13.95 6.58 -26.04
N ARG A 126 15.14 6.85 -26.59
CA ARG A 126 16.44 6.81 -25.87
C ARG A 126 16.62 7.95 -24.89
N GLU A 127 15.97 9.10 -25.13
CA GLU A 127 15.99 10.24 -24.22
C GLU A 127 14.90 10.17 -23.13
N MET A 128 14.02 9.16 -23.18
CA MET A 128 12.94 8.98 -22.23
C MET A 128 13.38 8.11 -21.06
N GLY A 129 12.68 8.27 -19.93
CA GLY A 129 12.78 7.27 -18.87
C GLY A 129 12.24 5.92 -19.31
N PRO A 130 12.75 4.80 -18.75
CA PRO A 130 12.43 3.45 -19.24
C PRO A 130 10.92 3.11 -19.21
N TYR A 131 10.18 3.63 -18.26
CA TYR A 131 8.74 3.36 -18.13
C TYR A 131 7.93 4.21 -19.11
N THR A 132 8.33 5.45 -19.31
CA THR A 132 7.76 6.30 -20.36
C THR A 132 8.02 5.71 -21.74
N ALA A 133 9.23 5.22 -21.99
CA ALA A 133 9.58 4.54 -23.25
C ALA A 133 8.73 3.28 -23.46
N ALA A 134 8.52 2.47 -22.43
CA ALA A 134 7.67 1.27 -22.51
C ALA A 134 6.23 1.62 -22.91
N LEU A 135 5.62 2.66 -22.29
CA LEU A 135 4.28 3.12 -22.65
C LEU A 135 4.25 3.70 -24.07
N THR A 136 5.25 4.50 -24.43
CA THR A 136 5.36 5.07 -25.78
C THR A 136 5.42 3.99 -26.86
N LEU A 137 5.96 2.80 -26.53
CA LEU A 137 6.00 1.63 -27.41
C LEU A 137 4.79 0.70 -27.27
N GLY A 138 3.72 1.12 -26.57
CA GLY A 138 2.44 0.43 -26.51
C GLY A 138 2.30 -0.63 -25.43
N ALA A 139 3.18 -0.63 -24.41
CA ALA A 139 3.04 -1.55 -23.27
C ALA A 139 1.70 -1.34 -22.55
N PRO A 140 1.10 -2.41 -21.98
CA PRO A 140 -0.10 -2.28 -21.17
C PRO A 140 0.12 -1.38 -19.96
N GLN A 141 -0.79 -0.44 -19.73
CA GLN A 141 -0.63 0.62 -18.72
C GLN A 141 -0.60 0.09 -17.28
N LEU A 142 -1.28 -1.02 -17.00
CA LEU A 142 -1.30 -1.68 -15.70
C LEU A 142 -0.32 -2.87 -15.62
N SER A 143 0.63 -2.97 -16.56
CA SER A 143 1.82 -3.78 -16.32
C SER A 143 2.55 -3.25 -15.13
N PHE A 144 3.01 -4.13 -14.23
CA PHE A 144 3.75 -3.71 -13.05
C PHE A 144 5.24 -4.03 -13.17
N ARG A 145 6.04 -3.24 -12.48
CA ARG A 145 7.47 -3.51 -12.25
C ARG A 145 7.68 -3.78 -10.78
N VAL A 146 8.56 -4.71 -10.48
CA VAL A 146 8.87 -5.15 -9.13
C VAL A 146 10.22 -4.61 -8.71
N PHE A 147 10.31 -4.04 -7.50
CA PHE A 147 11.51 -3.41 -7.00
C PHE A 147 11.89 -3.97 -5.62
N ASP A 148 13.18 -3.95 -5.36
CA ASP A 148 13.71 -4.19 -4.02
C ASP A 148 13.13 -3.16 -3.03
N LEU A 149 12.84 -3.60 -1.80
CA LEU A 149 12.32 -2.74 -0.73
C LEU A 149 13.22 -1.51 -0.45
N ARG A 150 14.51 -1.56 -0.83
CA ARG A 150 15.43 -0.42 -0.74
C ARG A 150 14.93 0.82 -1.48
N ALA A 151 14.08 0.66 -2.49
CA ALA A 151 13.45 1.80 -3.17
C ALA A 151 12.64 2.69 -2.23
N LEU A 152 12.12 2.15 -1.13
CA LEU A 152 11.38 2.91 -0.11
C LEU A 152 12.28 3.64 0.90
N GLU A 153 13.57 3.28 0.98
CA GLU A 153 14.47 3.86 1.96
C GLU A 153 14.72 5.35 1.72
N TRP A 154 14.72 5.78 0.47
CA TRP A 154 14.89 7.19 0.11
C TRP A 154 13.82 8.08 0.73
N TYR A 155 12.60 7.55 0.82
CA TYR A 155 11.44 8.28 1.31
C TYR A 155 11.25 8.13 2.83
N ARG A 156 11.49 6.93 3.36
CA ARG A 156 11.27 6.62 4.78
C ARG A 156 12.13 7.48 5.71
N ASN A 157 13.38 7.70 5.33
CA ASN A 157 14.36 8.40 6.15
C ASN A 157 14.41 9.92 5.88
N ASP A 158 13.69 10.41 4.89
CA ASP A 158 13.63 11.82 4.56
C ASP A 158 12.40 12.48 5.19
N PRO A 159 12.57 13.46 6.10
CA PRO A 159 11.45 14.11 6.78
C PRO A 159 10.54 14.93 5.85
N ARG A 160 10.95 15.16 4.60
CA ARG A 160 10.11 15.81 3.59
C ARG A 160 8.99 14.92 3.10
N PHE A 161 9.13 13.60 3.27
CA PHE A 161 8.15 12.62 2.84
C PHE A 161 7.45 11.95 4.02
N GLU A 162 6.26 11.48 3.76
CA GLU A 162 5.49 10.61 4.64
C GLU A 162 5.21 9.31 3.90
N LEU A 163 5.79 8.23 4.37
CA LEU A 163 5.52 6.87 3.89
C LEU A 163 4.44 6.24 4.76
N ARG A 164 3.32 5.91 4.17
CA ARG A 164 2.27 5.10 4.80
C ARG A 164 2.19 3.77 4.07
N SER A 165 2.18 2.70 4.81
CA SER A 165 1.97 1.37 4.25
C SER A 165 1.18 0.51 5.22
N ASP A 166 0.32 -0.33 4.67
CA ASP A 166 -0.30 -1.47 5.34
C ASP A 166 0.37 -2.77 4.88
N ASP A 167 -0.30 -3.90 5.05
CA ASP A 167 0.26 -5.20 4.63
C ASP A 167 0.05 -5.50 3.14
N ILE A 168 -0.72 -4.68 2.42
CA ILE A 168 -1.16 -4.90 1.05
C ILE A 168 -0.48 -3.93 0.10
N HIS A 169 -0.44 -2.65 0.49
CA HIS A 169 0.04 -1.55 -0.33
C HIS A 169 0.60 -0.41 0.54
N GLY A 170 1.10 0.61 -0.10
CA GLY A 170 1.51 1.83 0.56
C GLY A 170 1.43 3.03 -0.36
N THR A 171 1.52 4.19 0.26
CA THR A 171 1.53 5.49 -0.42
C THR A 171 2.65 6.34 0.15
N ILE A 172 3.23 7.15 -0.70
CA ILE A 172 4.24 8.14 -0.35
C ILE A 172 3.67 9.51 -0.65
N PHE A 173 3.75 10.39 0.33
CA PHE A 173 3.29 11.78 0.19
C PHE A 173 4.45 12.72 0.46
N GLN A 174 4.57 13.76 -0.34
CA GLN A 174 5.37 14.90 0.03
C GLN A 174 4.63 15.69 1.12
N ARG A 175 5.24 15.92 2.27
CA ARG A 175 4.67 16.76 3.33
C ARG A 175 4.53 18.18 2.80
N GLY A 176 3.27 18.59 2.60
CA GLY A 176 2.95 19.86 1.95
C GLY A 176 3.58 21.06 2.62
N GLY A 177 4.17 21.94 1.81
CA GLY A 177 4.40 23.32 2.14
C GLY A 177 5.46 23.66 3.16
N THR A 178 6.46 22.83 3.38
CA THR A 178 7.63 23.24 4.16
C THR A 178 8.43 24.23 3.32
N GLN A 179 8.10 25.52 3.46
CA GLN A 179 9.02 26.59 3.07
C GLN A 179 10.25 26.49 3.98
N VAL A 180 11.24 25.75 3.55
CA VAL A 180 12.55 25.80 4.22
C VAL A 180 13.20 27.09 3.77
N ALA A 181 13.23 28.08 4.65
CA ALA A 181 13.96 29.33 4.51
C ALA A 181 13.62 30.17 3.26
N GLY A 182 12.32 30.31 2.90
CA GLY A 182 11.90 31.25 1.83
C GLY A 182 12.26 30.80 0.41
N ARG A 183 12.78 29.59 0.20
CA ARG A 183 12.99 28.98 -1.10
C ARG A 183 11.88 27.99 -1.39
N GLN A 184 11.21 28.20 -2.52
CA GLN A 184 10.38 27.18 -3.15
C GLN A 184 11.29 25.97 -3.41
N VAL A 185 11.04 24.87 -2.70
CA VAL A 185 11.78 23.62 -2.95
C VAL A 185 11.52 23.25 -4.40
N ILE A 186 12.59 23.16 -5.18
CA ILE A 186 12.57 22.79 -6.59
C ILE A 186 11.90 21.42 -6.68
N ARG A 187 10.85 21.33 -7.50
CA ARG A 187 9.99 20.15 -7.70
C ARG A 187 10.66 19.02 -8.52
N ASP A 188 11.91 18.73 -8.30
CA ASP A 188 12.62 17.73 -9.09
C ASP A 188 12.51 16.31 -8.49
N GLU A 189 11.87 16.17 -7.33
CA GLU A 189 11.61 14.88 -6.68
C GLU A 189 10.11 14.63 -6.67
N LEU A 190 9.66 13.75 -7.54
CA LEU A 190 8.27 13.34 -7.61
C LEU A 190 7.94 12.28 -6.56
N ASP A 191 6.74 12.38 -6.05
CA ASP A 191 6.17 11.40 -5.15
C ASP A 191 5.97 10.08 -5.88
N PHE A 192 6.42 9.01 -5.26
CA PHE A 192 6.06 7.66 -5.65
C PHE A 192 4.72 7.35 -4.99
N PHE A 193 3.62 7.73 -5.65
CA PHE A 193 2.32 7.87 -5.01
C PHE A 193 1.73 6.59 -4.44
N GLU A 194 1.82 5.50 -5.16
CA GLU A 194 1.14 4.27 -4.80
C GLU A 194 1.91 3.04 -5.26
N PHE A 195 2.15 2.12 -4.34
CA PHE A 195 2.78 0.84 -4.61
C PHE A 195 2.02 -0.27 -3.89
N GLY A 196 2.08 -1.48 -4.45
CA GLY A 196 1.62 -2.70 -3.79
C GLY A 196 2.79 -3.54 -3.34
N PHE A 197 2.50 -4.57 -2.54
CA PHE A 197 3.48 -5.61 -2.27
C PHE A 197 3.36 -6.76 -3.26
N ALA A 198 4.49 -7.34 -3.58
CA ALA A 198 4.62 -8.52 -4.41
C ALA A 198 5.49 -9.56 -3.70
N TYR A 199 5.27 -10.82 -4.00
CA TYR A 199 5.95 -11.95 -3.37
C TYR A 199 6.39 -12.94 -4.43
N ASN A 200 7.58 -13.51 -4.26
CA ASN A 200 8.06 -14.63 -5.06
C ASN A 200 7.63 -15.98 -4.44
N SER A 201 8.05 -17.07 -5.06
CA SER A 201 7.74 -18.43 -4.56
C SER A 201 8.30 -18.73 -3.17
N ASN A 202 9.34 -18.03 -2.73
CA ASN A 202 9.93 -18.14 -1.40
C ASN A 202 9.27 -17.23 -0.37
N MET A 203 8.23 -16.47 -0.76
CA MET A 203 7.60 -15.43 0.05
C MET A 203 8.51 -14.25 0.39
N ASP A 204 9.58 -14.04 -0.40
CA ASP A 204 10.37 -12.82 -0.30
C ASP A 204 9.52 -11.63 -0.78
N ARG A 205 9.45 -10.61 0.06
CA ARG A 205 8.65 -9.43 -0.20
C ARG A 205 9.40 -8.41 -1.06
N ALA A 206 8.70 -7.85 -2.02
CA ALA A 206 9.14 -6.75 -2.85
C ALA A 206 8.02 -5.72 -3.00
N ILE A 207 8.30 -4.54 -3.52
CA ILE A 207 7.28 -3.58 -3.92
C ILE A 207 7.01 -3.69 -5.42
N ALA A 208 5.79 -3.37 -5.82
CA ALA A 208 5.39 -3.32 -7.21
C ALA A 208 4.62 -2.03 -7.51
N ALA A 209 4.90 -1.43 -8.66
CA ALA A 209 4.16 -0.28 -9.14
C ALA A 209 3.81 -0.45 -10.61
N PHE A 210 2.66 0.08 -11.00
CA PHE A 210 2.23 0.06 -12.39
C PHE A 210 3.00 1.07 -13.24
N ILE A 211 3.36 0.68 -14.46
CA ILE A 211 4.13 1.58 -15.34
C ILE A 211 3.38 2.88 -15.63
N ARG A 212 2.05 2.87 -15.57
CA ARG A 212 1.21 4.06 -15.66
C ARG A 212 1.54 5.12 -14.60
N TYR A 213 1.95 4.71 -13.40
CA TYR A 213 2.34 5.64 -12.32
C TYR A 213 3.84 5.94 -12.36
N LEU A 214 4.63 4.99 -12.83
CA LEU A 214 6.08 5.15 -12.92
C LEU A 214 6.49 6.14 -14.01
N HIS A 215 5.71 6.27 -15.09
CA HIS A 215 6.03 7.22 -16.16
C HIS A 215 5.87 8.69 -15.73
N ASP A 216 5.09 8.97 -14.67
CA ASP A 216 4.95 10.31 -14.11
C ASP A 216 6.23 10.81 -13.42
N LEU A 217 7.16 9.91 -13.12
CA LEU A 217 8.45 10.24 -12.53
C LEU A 217 9.38 10.90 -13.58
N PRO A 218 10.24 11.84 -13.17
CA PRO A 218 11.31 12.35 -14.04
C PRO A 218 12.17 11.21 -14.60
N ALA A 219 12.65 11.37 -15.84
CA ALA A 219 13.44 10.33 -16.50
C ALA A 219 14.64 9.85 -15.66
N ALA A 220 15.33 10.76 -14.97
CA ALA A 220 16.44 10.42 -14.09
C ALA A 220 16.01 9.50 -12.92
N GLN A 221 14.85 9.77 -12.33
CA GLN A 221 14.31 8.91 -11.26
C GLN A 221 13.85 7.54 -11.78
N GLN A 222 13.24 7.50 -12.97
CA GLN A 222 12.91 6.23 -13.62
C GLN A 222 14.16 5.38 -13.85
N ILE A 223 15.27 5.98 -14.28
CA ILE A 223 16.56 5.30 -14.48
C ILE A 223 17.11 4.78 -13.14
N GLU A 224 17.05 5.56 -12.07
CA GLU A 224 17.52 5.11 -10.75
C GLU A 224 16.67 3.96 -10.21
N LEU A 225 15.34 4.06 -10.33
CA LEU A 225 14.45 2.98 -9.94
C LEU A 225 14.67 1.70 -10.73
N SER A 226 14.92 1.81 -12.04
CA SER A 226 15.15 0.63 -12.89
C SER A 226 16.37 -0.20 -12.45
N LYS A 227 17.36 0.42 -11.78
CA LYS A 227 18.50 -0.31 -11.20
C LYS A 227 18.12 -1.17 -9.99
N LEU A 228 16.96 -0.94 -9.40
CA LEU A 228 16.42 -1.68 -8.27
C LEU A 228 15.33 -2.68 -8.70
N GLU A 229 15.06 -2.80 -9.99
CA GLU A 229 14.14 -3.81 -10.50
C GLU A 229 14.65 -5.22 -10.19
N LEU A 230 13.72 -6.05 -9.73
CA LEU A 230 13.96 -7.46 -9.46
C LEU A 230 13.45 -8.31 -10.62
N ALA A 231 14.30 -9.22 -11.07
CA ALA A 231 13.89 -10.28 -11.98
C ALA A 231 13.32 -11.47 -11.19
N GLY A 232 12.36 -12.18 -11.76
CA GLY A 232 11.81 -13.39 -11.17
C GLY A 232 10.29 -13.47 -11.22
N ASP A 233 9.75 -14.57 -10.71
CA ASP A 233 8.28 -14.82 -10.68
C ASP A 233 7.67 -14.18 -9.42
N TYR A 234 7.56 -12.86 -9.43
CA TYR A 234 6.86 -12.12 -8.40
C TYR A 234 5.39 -11.94 -8.78
N LYS A 235 4.50 -12.16 -7.82
CA LYS A 235 3.06 -11.97 -7.95
C LYS A 235 2.60 -10.85 -7.02
N LEU A 236 1.73 -9.99 -7.53
CA LEU A 236 1.08 -8.96 -6.71
C LEU A 236 0.29 -9.59 -5.57
N HIS A 237 0.25 -8.90 -4.43
CA HIS A 237 -0.68 -9.26 -3.37
C HIS A 237 -2.11 -9.34 -3.93
N PRO A 238 -2.86 -10.43 -3.71
CA PRO A 238 -4.18 -10.61 -4.33
C PRO A 238 -5.15 -9.46 -4.06
N ASP A 239 -5.16 -8.91 -2.86
CA ASP A 239 -6.07 -7.83 -2.53
C ASP A 239 -5.62 -6.48 -3.09
N PHE A 240 -4.31 -6.25 -3.27
CA PHE A 240 -3.84 -5.09 -4.02
C PHE A 240 -4.30 -5.17 -5.48
N TYR A 241 -4.16 -6.35 -6.10
CA TYR A 241 -4.68 -6.58 -7.44
C TYR A 241 -6.20 -6.34 -7.52
N ARG A 242 -6.97 -6.92 -6.60
CA ARG A 242 -8.43 -6.75 -6.55
C ARG A 242 -8.84 -5.29 -6.41
N THR A 243 -8.19 -4.57 -5.50
CA THR A 243 -8.50 -3.17 -5.23
C THR A 243 -8.14 -2.27 -6.42
N GLN A 244 -6.94 -2.42 -6.98
CA GLN A 244 -6.43 -1.51 -8.00
C GLN A 244 -6.92 -1.85 -9.41
N ILE A 245 -7.14 -3.12 -9.72
CA ILE A 245 -7.53 -3.57 -11.06
C ILE A 245 -9.04 -3.80 -11.16
N ILE A 246 -9.62 -4.48 -10.15
CA ILE A 246 -11.04 -4.87 -10.20
C ILE A 246 -11.94 -3.82 -9.54
N GLY A 247 -11.39 -2.99 -8.65
CA GLY A 247 -12.17 -2.01 -7.88
C GLY A 247 -12.94 -2.64 -6.71
N ASP A 248 -12.53 -3.85 -6.28
CA ASP A 248 -13.15 -4.62 -5.21
C ASP A 248 -12.31 -4.48 -3.92
N TRP A 249 -12.84 -3.75 -2.96
CA TRP A 249 -12.14 -3.45 -1.72
C TRP A 249 -12.27 -4.61 -0.72
N PRO A 250 -11.15 -5.10 -0.15
CA PRO A 250 -11.18 -6.16 0.84
C PRO A 250 -11.84 -5.66 2.14
N GLU A 251 -12.65 -6.53 2.76
CA GLU A 251 -13.22 -6.29 4.09
C GLU A 251 -12.24 -6.59 5.23
N ARG A 252 -10.95 -6.53 4.99
CA ARG A 252 -9.91 -6.90 5.95
C ARG A 252 -9.03 -5.71 6.26
N MET A 253 -8.47 -5.70 7.44
CA MET A 253 -7.63 -4.63 7.99
C MET A 253 -6.21 -5.15 8.22
N SER A 254 -5.23 -4.28 8.07
CA SER A 254 -3.85 -4.56 8.50
C SER A 254 -3.80 -4.87 9.99
N ILE A 255 -2.99 -5.85 10.39
CA ILE A 255 -2.81 -6.21 11.80
C ILE A 255 -2.30 -5.01 12.63
N TYR A 256 -1.52 -4.12 12.05
CA TYR A 256 -1.02 -2.92 12.74
C TYR A 256 -2.15 -1.91 13.00
N GLU A 257 -3.05 -1.74 12.06
CA GLU A 257 -4.24 -0.89 12.22
C GLU A 257 -5.22 -1.52 13.20
N ALA A 258 -5.48 -2.83 13.05
CA ALA A 258 -6.35 -3.57 13.96
C ALA A 258 -5.87 -3.50 15.41
N PHE A 259 -4.56 -3.56 15.64
CA PHE A 259 -3.98 -3.37 16.98
C PHE A 259 -4.32 -2.00 17.58
N LEU A 260 -4.22 -0.93 16.81
CA LEU A 260 -4.54 0.42 17.27
C LEU A 260 -6.04 0.62 17.48
N GLU A 261 -6.88 0.06 16.60
CA GLU A 261 -8.33 0.07 16.74
C GLU A 261 -8.80 -0.70 17.99
N GLU A 262 -8.20 -1.86 18.28
CA GLU A 262 -8.51 -2.60 19.53
C GLU A 262 -8.23 -1.74 20.76
N LYS A 263 -7.11 -1.01 20.80
CA LYS A 263 -6.80 -0.08 21.91
C LYS A 263 -7.84 1.03 22.06
N LYS A 264 -8.30 1.60 20.95
CA LYS A 264 -9.35 2.63 20.92
C LYS A 264 -10.67 2.10 21.48
N HIS A 265 -11.06 0.87 21.09
CA HIS A 265 -12.23 0.20 21.61
C HIS A 265 -12.11 -0.14 23.10
N ILE A 266 -10.93 -0.57 23.56
CA ILE A 266 -10.65 -0.80 24.99
C ILE A 266 -10.89 0.48 25.78
N ASN A 267 -10.32 1.62 25.34
CA ASN A 267 -10.51 2.91 26.00
C ASN A 267 -11.99 3.33 26.04
N ALA A 268 -12.70 3.15 24.94
CA ALA A 268 -14.14 3.45 24.88
C ALA A 268 -14.95 2.59 25.85
N ILE A 269 -14.66 1.30 25.92
CA ILE A 269 -15.29 0.37 26.88
C ILE A 269 -14.94 0.77 28.32
N CYS A 270 -13.70 1.10 28.62
CA CYS A 270 -13.29 1.57 29.94
C CYS A 270 -14.13 2.79 30.40
N LYS A 271 -14.33 3.78 29.52
CA LYS A 271 -15.20 4.92 29.81
C LYS A 271 -16.65 4.52 30.13
N LEU A 272 -17.20 3.53 29.39
CA LEU A 272 -18.57 3.02 29.61
C LEU A 272 -18.73 2.30 30.96
N ILE A 273 -17.72 1.56 31.39
CA ILE A 273 -17.75 0.87 32.68
C ILE A 273 -17.48 1.80 33.87
N GLY A 274 -17.10 3.06 33.60
CA GLY A 274 -16.90 4.11 34.61
C GLY A 274 -15.43 4.31 35.00
N ASN A 275 -14.50 3.76 34.25
CA ASN A 275 -13.07 3.92 34.44
C ASN A 275 -12.47 4.97 33.50
N PRO A 276 -11.31 5.58 33.83
CA PRO A 276 -10.55 6.37 32.87
C PRO A 276 -10.06 5.50 31.72
N PRO A 277 -9.55 6.09 30.60
CA PRO A 277 -8.89 5.34 29.56
C PRO A 277 -7.73 4.51 30.09
N LEU A 278 -7.61 3.26 29.64
CA LEU A 278 -6.49 2.37 30.02
C LEU A 278 -5.19 2.79 29.30
N PHE A 279 -5.29 3.14 28.00
CA PHE A 279 -4.16 3.59 27.20
C PHE A 279 -4.15 5.10 27.08
N ARG A 280 -2.98 5.72 27.28
CA ARG A 280 -2.81 7.19 27.24
C ARG A 280 -2.89 7.75 25.84
N THR A 281 -2.47 6.98 24.83
CA THR A 281 -2.35 7.45 23.46
C THR A 281 -3.43 6.79 22.59
N GLU A 282 -4.22 7.63 21.91
CA GLU A 282 -5.14 7.22 20.85
C GLU A 282 -4.61 7.76 19.53
N PHE A 283 -4.73 6.98 18.48
CA PHE A 283 -4.36 7.37 17.14
C PHE A 283 -5.63 7.56 16.31
N ASP A 284 -5.69 8.68 15.59
CA ASP A 284 -6.76 8.92 14.61
C ASP A 284 -6.64 7.93 13.43
N ASP A 285 -7.74 7.70 12.75
CA ASP A 285 -7.80 6.89 11.55
C ASP A 285 -6.70 7.32 10.57
N TYR A 286 -5.97 6.34 10.04
CA TYR A 286 -4.82 6.51 9.12
C TYR A 286 -3.57 7.19 9.71
N LYS A 287 -3.54 7.53 11.00
CA LYS A 287 -2.34 8.02 11.68
C LYS A 287 -1.80 6.95 12.60
N ARG A 288 -0.74 6.30 12.19
CA ARG A 288 0.00 5.36 13.02
C ARG A 288 1.41 5.86 13.29
N PRO A 289 2.07 5.43 14.38
CA PRO A 289 3.45 5.81 14.64
C PRO A 289 4.36 5.43 13.48
N GLN A 290 5.28 6.32 13.13
CA GLN A 290 6.30 6.00 12.13
C GLN A 290 7.09 4.76 12.56
N GLY A 291 7.24 3.81 11.65
CA GLY A 291 7.90 2.53 11.92
C GLY A 291 7.00 1.45 12.55
N PHE A 292 5.75 1.77 12.90
CA PHE A 292 4.77 0.74 13.31
C PHE A 292 4.14 0.12 12.06
N GLY A 293 4.83 -0.81 11.48
CA GLY A 293 4.48 -1.49 10.23
C GLY A 293 5.51 -2.54 9.89
N ILE A 294 5.48 -3.04 8.66
CA ILE A 294 6.43 -4.04 8.18
C ILE A 294 7.88 -3.53 8.24
N LEU A 295 8.83 -4.44 8.45
CA LEU A 295 10.25 -4.12 8.28
C LEU A 295 10.54 -3.88 6.80
N LEU A 296 11.13 -2.74 6.47
CA LEU A 296 11.61 -2.48 5.11
C LEU A 296 12.97 -3.15 4.87
N ARG A 297 13.79 -3.22 5.90
CA ARG A 297 15.03 -3.99 5.92
C ARG A 297 14.96 -4.96 7.08
N PRO A 298 15.03 -6.26 6.83
CA PRO A 298 15.11 -7.25 7.90
C PRO A 298 16.48 -7.23 8.57
N THR A 299 16.77 -6.15 9.30
CA THR A 299 17.99 -6.00 10.08
C THR A 299 17.71 -6.09 11.56
N LEU A 300 18.72 -6.50 12.33
CA LEU A 300 18.63 -6.55 13.79
C LEU A 300 18.19 -5.21 14.37
N LYS A 301 18.70 -4.10 13.81
CA LYS A 301 18.34 -2.75 14.29
C LYS A 301 16.86 -2.44 14.07
N GLU A 302 16.34 -2.63 12.85
CA GLU A 302 14.92 -2.36 12.56
C GLU A 302 13.99 -3.26 13.37
N TYR A 303 14.35 -4.52 13.54
CA TYR A 303 13.59 -5.43 14.39
C TYR A 303 13.55 -4.96 15.86
N ARG A 304 14.69 -4.53 16.43
CA ARG A 304 14.75 -3.99 17.79
C ARG A 304 13.94 -2.69 17.95
N ASP A 305 14.05 -1.79 16.98
CA ASP A 305 13.27 -0.55 16.96
C ASP A 305 11.77 -0.88 16.95
N PHE A 306 11.36 -1.88 16.18
CA PHE A 306 9.98 -2.38 16.17
C PHE A 306 9.57 -2.99 17.52
N CYS A 307 10.37 -3.85 18.13
CA CYS A 307 10.09 -4.45 19.45
C CYS A 307 9.91 -3.37 20.53
N LEU A 308 10.78 -2.37 20.52
CA LEU A 308 10.68 -1.21 21.42
C LEU A 308 9.36 -0.46 21.22
N LEU A 309 9.02 -0.14 19.96
CA LEU A 309 7.81 0.59 19.63
C LEU A 309 6.55 -0.20 19.99
N LEU A 310 6.51 -1.50 19.70
CA LEU A 310 5.38 -2.36 20.04
C LEU A 310 5.15 -2.42 21.56
N ASP A 311 6.23 -2.58 22.35
CA ASP A 311 6.09 -2.60 23.81
C ASP A 311 5.71 -1.23 24.38
N GLN A 312 6.21 -0.12 23.79
CA GLN A 312 5.78 1.23 24.13
C GLN A 312 4.28 1.42 23.89
N LEU A 313 3.75 0.92 22.78
CA LEU A 313 2.32 1.02 22.45
C LEU A 313 1.44 0.07 23.28
N LEU A 314 2.00 -1.03 23.74
CA LEU A 314 1.27 -2.09 24.46
C LEU A 314 1.34 -1.89 25.97
N SER A 315 2.52 -1.98 26.55
CA SER A 315 2.71 -2.05 27.99
C SER A 315 3.04 -0.70 28.63
N ASP A 316 3.88 0.10 27.97
CA ASP A 316 4.32 1.39 28.52
C ASP A 316 3.24 2.48 28.34
N ASP A 317 2.31 2.31 27.40
CA ASP A 317 1.20 3.24 27.17
C ASP A 317 0.05 3.09 28.18
N MET A 318 0.04 2.04 28.99
CA MET A 318 -0.97 1.88 30.04
C MET A 318 -0.82 2.97 31.11
N ASP A 319 -1.93 3.64 31.44
CA ASP A 319 -1.97 4.63 32.51
C ASP A 319 -2.08 3.97 33.88
N LYS A 320 -1.11 4.19 34.73
CA LYS A 320 -1.15 3.64 36.11
C LYS A 320 -2.28 4.23 36.95
N ASN A 321 -2.70 5.46 36.67
CA ASN A 321 -3.84 6.08 37.33
C ASN A 321 -5.15 5.32 37.12
N PHE A 322 -5.26 4.56 36.00
CA PHE A 322 -6.38 3.67 35.75
C PHE A 322 -6.64 2.67 36.89
N PHE A 323 -5.57 2.21 37.53
CA PHE A 323 -5.63 1.14 38.54
C PHE A 323 -5.79 1.65 39.98
N GLU A 324 -5.52 2.96 40.25
CA GLU A 324 -5.39 3.50 41.61
C GLU A 324 -6.67 3.38 42.46
N SER A 325 -7.85 3.43 41.82
CA SER A 325 -9.12 3.25 42.53
C SER A 325 -9.36 1.83 43.04
N ASP A 326 -8.77 0.83 42.38
CA ASP A 326 -9.13 -0.57 42.58
C ASP A 326 -8.04 -1.39 43.26
N ILE A 327 -6.77 -1.10 42.97
CA ILE A 327 -5.61 -1.87 43.46
C ILE A 327 -4.42 -0.95 43.80
N PRO A 328 -3.51 -1.39 44.71
CA PRO A 328 -2.28 -0.67 44.96
C PRO A 328 -1.36 -0.62 43.76
N THR A 329 -0.84 0.57 43.40
CA THR A 329 0.09 0.76 42.28
C THR A 329 1.55 0.68 42.72
N GLN A 330 1.80 0.55 44.03
CA GLN A 330 3.13 0.45 44.61
C GLN A 330 3.19 -0.74 45.59
N ARG A 331 4.37 -1.32 45.75
CA ARG A 331 4.64 -2.36 46.74
C ARG A 331 5.82 -2.01 47.63
N GLN A 332 5.71 -2.37 48.87
CA GLN A 332 6.83 -2.24 49.82
C GLN A 332 7.69 -3.50 49.72
N LEU A 333 8.97 -3.31 49.50
CA LEU A 333 9.99 -4.35 49.48
C LEU A 333 11.00 -4.06 50.59
N THR A 334 11.63 -5.12 51.10
CA THR A 334 12.78 -4.99 52.00
C THR A 334 14.05 -5.18 51.17
N ASP A 335 14.98 -4.23 51.18
CA ASP A 335 16.24 -4.38 50.48
C ASP A 335 17.20 -5.33 51.25
N GLU A 336 18.38 -5.60 50.67
CA GLU A 336 19.38 -6.49 51.25
C GLU A 336 19.94 -5.98 52.58
N LEU A 337 19.74 -4.69 52.89
CA LEU A 337 20.17 -4.03 54.12
C LEU A 337 19.05 -3.96 55.18
N GLY A 338 17.87 -4.54 54.89
CA GLY A 338 16.73 -4.53 55.79
C GLY A 338 15.86 -3.26 55.73
N ASN A 339 16.13 -2.32 54.82
CA ASN A 339 15.38 -1.08 54.70
C ASN A 339 14.09 -1.32 53.90
N LYS A 340 13.00 -0.66 54.27
CA LYS A 340 11.75 -0.69 53.55
C LYS A 340 11.80 0.29 52.35
N VAL A 341 11.76 -0.24 51.16
CA VAL A 341 11.79 0.54 49.90
C VAL A 341 10.44 0.41 49.21
N ILE A 342 9.84 1.53 48.82
CA ILE A 342 8.61 1.55 48.03
C ILE A 342 9.01 1.51 46.54
N ARG A 343 8.51 0.52 45.80
CA ARG A 343 8.72 0.41 44.35
C ARG A 343 7.39 0.37 43.59
N PRO A 344 7.32 1.09 42.45
CA PRO A 344 6.15 1.01 41.59
C PRO A 344 5.99 -0.41 41.04
N ILE A 345 4.74 -0.84 40.89
CA ILE A 345 4.39 -2.10 40.21
C ILE A 345 4.38 -1.87 38.72
N GLY A 346 4.85 -2.84 37.92
CA GLY A 346 4.84 -2.77 36.46
C GLY A 346 3.43 -2.87 35.90
N THR A 347 3.18 -2.24 34.76
CA THR A 347 1.85 -2.12 34.13
C THR A 347 1.20 -3.47 33.80
N ILE A 348 1.96 -4.43 33.30
CA ILE A 348 1.45 -5.79 33.02
C ILE A 348 0.96 -6.48 34.31
N MET A 349 1.72 -6.36 35.41
CA MET A 349 1.34 -6.92 36.70
C MET A 349 0.12 -6.20 37.29
N LEU A 350 0.02 -4.87 37.09
CA LEU A 350 -1.16 -4.10 37.50
C LEU A 350 -2.40 -4.60 36.75
N LEU A 351 -2.30 -4.72 35.42
CA LEU A 351 -3.40 -5.21 34.58
C LEU A 351 -3.83 -6.63 35.00
N GLU A 352 -2.87 -7.54 35.21
CA GLU A 352 -3.14 -8.90 35.65
C GLU A 352 -3.85 -8.94 37.01
N THR A 353 -3.36 -8.17 37.99
CA THR A 353 -3.95 -8.08 39.30
C THR A 353 -5.38 -7.51 39.24
N TRP A 354 -5.57 -6.47 38.44
CA TRP A 354 -6.87 -5.80 38.28
C TRP A 354 -7.89 -6.72 37.59
N ILE A 355 -7.51 -7.36 36.45
CA ILE A 355 -8.38 -8.31 35.74
C ILE A 355 -8.76 -9.49 36.66
N THR A 356 -7.79 -10.10 37.34
CA THR A 356 -8.04 -11.26 38.21
C THR A 356 -8.95 -10.89 39.39
N LYS A 357 -8.89 -9.66 39.87
CA LYS A 357 -9.76 -9.18 40.96
C LYS A 357 -11.21 -9.00 40.51
N LEU A 358 -11.42 -8.44 39.33
CA LEU A 358 -12.75 -7.96 38.85
C LEU A 358 -13.46 -8.96 37.94
N PHE A 359 -12.73 -9.79 37.23
CA PHE A 359 -13.26 -10.73 36.25
C PHE A 359 -13.00 -12.16 36.68
N LYS A 360 -14.05 -13.00 36.67
CA LYS A 360 -13.95 -14.45 36.91
C LYS A 360 -14.25 -15.15 35.59
N PRO A 361 -13.22 -15.55 34.82
CA PRO A 361 -13.44 -16.25 33.57
C PRO A 361 -14.00 -17.66 33.83
N ALA A 362 -14.76 -18.18 32.87
CA ALA A 362 -15.19 -19.59 32.87
C ALA A 362 -14.00 -20.52 32.66
N GLU A 363 -13.02 -20.08 31.86
CA GLU A 363 -11.78 -20.80 31.57
C GLU A 363 -10.59 -19.83 31.70
N ASP A 364 -9.52 -20.29 32.37
CA ASP A 364 -8.31 -19.46 32.59
C ASP A 364 -7.37 -19.43 31.40
N GLY A 365 -7.51 -20.32 30.40
CA GLY A 365 -6.61 -20.50 29.29
C GLY A 365 -6.36 -19.19 28.51
N PRO A 366 -7.40 -18.55 27.97
CA PRO A 366 -7.25 -17.33 27.19
C PRO A 366 -6.60 -16.17 27.95
N LEU A 367 -6.89 -16.02 29.25
CA LEU A 367 -6.26 -14.99 30.07
C LEU A 367 -4.78 -15.25 30.32
N LYS A 368 -4.42 -16.53 30.57
CA LYS A 368 -3.01 -16.91 30.73
C LYS A 368 -2.21 -16.67 29.47
N GLU A 369 -2.78 -17.01 28.31
CA GLU A 369 -2.17 -16.75 27.01
C GLU A 369 -2.00 -15.25 26.77
N MET A 370 -3.02 -14.44 26.97
CA MET A 370 -2.98 -12.99 26.87
C MET A 370 -1.82 -12.39 27.70
N PHE A 371 -1.69 -12.76 28.97
CA PHE A 371 -0.60 -12.25 29.82
C PHE A 371 0.77 -12.82 29.44
N SER A 372 0.83 -14.04 28.92
CA SER A 372 2.04 -14.59 28.32
C SER A 372 2.51 -13.77 27.13
N ASP A 373 1.58 -13.35 26.27
CA ASP A 373 1.86 -12.54 25.09
C ASP A 373 2.33 -11.12 25.45
N PHE A 374 1.69 -10.47 26.45
CA PHE A 374 2.20 -9.21 26.99
C PHE A 374 3.65 -9.32 27.47
N ARG A 375 3.96 -10.41 28.18
CA ARG A 375 5.33 -10.65 28.68
C ARG A 375 6.28 -10.98 27.55
N ALA A 376 5.88 -11.75 26.55
CA ALA A 376 6.71 -12.08 25.39
C ALA A 376 7.15 -10.83 24.63
N VAL A 377 6.25 -9.86 24.42
CA VAL A 377 6.60 -8.58 23.80
C VAL A 377 7.63 -7.81 24.65
N ARG A 378 7.40 -7.75 25.97
CA ARG A 378 8.32 -7.08 26.91
C ARG A 378 9.69 -7.76 26.95
N ASP A 379 9.73 -9.07 26.98
CA ASP A 379 10.96 -9.87 27.04
C ASP A 379 11.77 -9.73 25.77
N GLU A 380 11.11 -9.68 24.60
CA GLU A 380 11.78 -9.48 23.32
C GLU A 380 12.48 -8.10 23.25
N ARG A 381 11.82 -7.04 23.72
CA ARG A 381 12.42 -5.73 23.89
C ARG A 381 13.66 -5.74 24.78
N MET A 382 13.63 -6.56 25.86
CA MET A 382 14.68 -6.56 26.89
C MET A 382 15.95 -7.32 26.49
N LYS A 383 15.90 -8.24 25.51
CA LYS A 383 17.01 -9.10 25.11
C LYS A 383 18.33 -8.38 24.77
N PRO A 384 18.33 -7.20 24.16
CA PRO A 384 19.57 -6.61 23.63
C PRO A 384 20.27 -5.60 24.51
N ALA A 385 19.80 -5.29 25.70
CA ALA A 385 20.21 -4.08 26.43
C ALA A 385 21.71 -4.04 26.88
N HIS A 386 22.46 -5.12 26.70
CA HIS A 386 23.78 -5.26 27.34
C HIS A 386 24.95 -5.64 26.44
N LYS A 387 24.75 -5.77 25.11
CA LYS A 387 25.84 -6.11 24.17
C LYS A 387 25.83 -5.17 22.97
N ALA A 388 27.01 -4.64 22.61
CA ALA A 388 27.20 -4.06 21.29
C ALA A 388 27.23 -5.21 20.28
N GLU A 389 26.18 -5.32 19.46
CA GLU A 389 26.07 -6.31 18.41
C GLU A 389 26.09 -5.61 17.06
N GLU A 390 26.71 -6.24 16.08
CA GLU A 390 26.68 -5.74 14.71
C GLU A 390 25.26 -5.79 14.15
N ASN A 391 24.93 -4.83 13.31
CA ASN A 391 23.64 -4.80 12.63
C ASN A 391 23.61 -5.85 11.52
N VAL A 392 23.07 -7.01 11.80
CA VAL A 392 22.98 -8.15 10.88
C VAL A 392 21.70 -8.05 10.05
N PHE A 393 21.82 -8.35 8.76
CA PHE A 393 20.68 -8.55 7.86
C PHE A 393 20.30 -10.03 7.86
N ASP A 394 19.04 -10.33 8.23
CA ASP A 394 18.52 -11.70 8.25
C ASP A 394 17.00 -11.69 8.00
N GLN A 395 16.54 -12.47 7.02
CA GLN A 395 15.12 -12.63 6.69
C GLN A 395 14.30 -13.23 7.86
N GLU A 396 14.96 -13.89 8.80
CA GLU A 396 14.31 -14.40 10.00
C GLU A 396 13.64 -13.30 10.83
N TYR A 397 14.15 -12.07 10.79
CA TYR A 397 13.51 -10.93 11.48
C TYR A 397 12.11 -10.62 10.97
N VAL A 398 11.79 -10.91 9.70
CA VAL A 398 10.44 -10.76 9.17
C VAL A 398 9.48 -11.74 9.85
N LYS A 399 9.90 -12.98 10.05
CA LYS A 399 9.10 -14.00 10.75
C LYS A 399 8.93 -13.67 12.22
N LEU A 400 10.01 -13.29 12.89
CA LEU A 400 9.99 -12.87 14.29
C LEU A 400 9.08 -11.66 14.52
N GLN A 401 9.13 -10.68 13.61
CA GLN A 401 8.22 -9.54 13.66
C GLN A 401 6.76 -9.96 13.54
N ARG A 402 6.47 -10.83 12.57
CA ARG A 402 5.11 -11.36 12.36
C ARG A 402 4.59 -12.09 13.60
N GLU A 403 5.40 -12.95 14.17
CA GLU A 403 5.03 -13.66 15.40
C GLU A 403 4.78 -12.69 16.55
N LEU A 404 5.62 -11.66 16.68
CA LEU A 404 5.52 -10.71 17.78
C LEU A 404 4.30 -9.80 17.66
N ILE A 405 3.98 -9.31 16.43
CA ILE A 405 2.78 -8.48 16.22
C ILE A 405 1.51 -9.30 16.39
N ASN A 406 1.49 -10.59 15.99
CA ASN A 406 0.36 -11.47 16.23
C ASN A 406 0.11 -11.66 17.73
N LYS A 407 1.15 -11.83 18.55
CA LYS A 407 1.03 -11.86 20.02
C LYS A 407 0.50 -10.53 20.56
N GLY A 408 1.08 -9.41 20.14
CA GLY A 408 0.62 -8.10 20.58
C GLY A 408 -0.86 -7.85 20.25
N TYR A 409 -1.28 -8.16 19.02
CA TYR A 409 -2.66 -8.06 18.59
C TYR A 409 -3.58 -9.03 19.37
N GLY A 410 -3.19 -10.29 19.50
CA GLY A 410 -3.93 -11.31 20.27
C GLY A 410 -4.17 -10.86 21.72
N ALA A 411 -3.15 -10.24 22.33
CA ALA A 411 -3.24 -9.71 23.69
C ALA A 411 -4.29 -8.60 23.81
N VAL A 412 -4.26 -7.57 22.94
CA VAL A 412 -5.25 -6.47 23.00
C VAL A 412 -6.64 -6.92 22.57
N HIS A 413 -6.75 -7.81 21.59
CA HIS A 413 -8.01 -8.39 21.15
C HIS A 413 -8.69 -9.16 22.30
N THR A 414 -7.95 -10.04 22.98
CA THR A 414 -8.46 -10.78 24.14
C THR A 414 -8.85 -9.85 25.28
N LEU A 415 -8.03 -8.83 25.56
CA LEU A 415 -8.34 -7.82 26.58
C LEU A 415 -9.65 -7.10 26.28
N ARG A 416 -9.87 -6.66 25.02
CA ARG A 416 -11.14 -6.04 24.62
C ARG A 416 -12.32 -6.99 24.84
N MET A 417 -12.21 -8.26 24.43
CA MET A 417 -13.27 -9.25 24.61
C MET A 417 -13.60 -9.46 26.11
N VAL A 418 -12.59 -9.46 26.98
CA VAL A 418 -12.80 -9.56 28.42
C VAL A 418 -13.60 -8.36 28.92
N LEU A 419 -13.21 -7.15 28.52
CA LEU A 419 -13.88 -5.91 28.96
C LEU A 419 -15.30 -5.77 28.38
N GLU A 420 -15.52 -6.24 27.16
CA GLU A 420 -16.85 -6.23 26.49
C GLU A 420 -17.86 -7.11 27.23
N ASN A 421 -17.42 -8.14 27.95
CA ASN A 421 -18.30 -8.96 28.80
C ASN A 421 -18.80 -8.25 30.05
N HIS A 422 -18.30 -7.06 30.37
CA HIS A 422 -18.81 -6.28 31.50
C HIS A 422 -20.28 -5.87 31.26
N PRO A 423 -21.18 -5.97 32.27
CA PRO A 423 -22.62 -5.68 32.08
C PRO A 423 -22.92 -4.31 31.50
N ARG A 424 -22.15 -3.27 31.83
CA ARG A 424 -22.30 -1.90 31.29
C ARG A 424 -21.79 -1.75 29.85
N ALA A 425 -20.93 -2.68 29.39
CA ALA A 425 -20.36 -2.65 28.05
C ALA A 425 -21.20 -3.44 27.02
N ARG A 426 -22.22 -4.18 27.43
CA ARG A 426 -23.04 -5.06 26.55
C ARG A 426 -23.70 -4.35 25.38
N SER A 427 -23.96 -3.06 25.49
CA SER A 427 -24.54 -2.24 24.42
C SER A 427 -23.50 -1.60 23.50
N TYR A 428 -22.22 -1.81 23.76
CA TYR A 428 -21.14 -1.28 22.94
C TYR A 428 -21.04 -2.04 21.61
N GLY A 429 -21.21 -1.31 20.51
CA GLY A 429 -21.15 -1.89 19.17
C GLY A 429 -19.72 -1.87 18.63
N VAL A 430 -19.01 -2.99 18.78
CA VAL A 430 -17.73 -3.19 18.09
C VAL A 430 -18.00 -3.48 16.61
N PRO A 431 -17.31 -2.82 15.65
CA PRO A 431 -17.46 -3.10 14.23
C PRO A 431 -17.24 -4.59 13.89
N ASP A 432 -17.99 -5.10 12.92
CA ASP A 432 -17.98 -6.53 12.60
C ASP A 432 -16.61 -7.04 12.14
N HIS A 433 -15.84 -6.23 11.40
CA HIS A 433 -14.50 -6.62 10.96
C HIS A 433 -13.52 -6.80 12.14
N ILE A 434 -13.64 -5.99 13.20
CA ILE A 434 -12.87 -6.15 14.45
C ILE A 434 -13.37 -7.37 15.24
N ARG A 435 -14.70 -7.51 15.38
CA ARG A 435 -15.30 -8.62 16.11
C ARG A 435 -14.97 -9.99 15.50
N GLN A 436 -14.93 -10.07 14.16
CA GLN A 436 -14.64 -11.28 13.43
C GLN A 436 -13.13 -11.51 13.21
N ALA A 437 -12.28 -10.63 13.77
CA ALA A 437 -10.83 -10.67 13.57
C ALA A 437 -10.44 -10.83 12.08
N LYS A 438 -11.14 -10.11 11.19
CA LYS A 438 -10.80 -10.06 9.76
C LYS A 438 -9.53 -9.24 9.54
N VAL A 439 -8.41 -9.79 9.97
CA VAL A 439 -7.12 -9.12 10.03
C VAL A 439 -6.11 -9.86 9.18
N TRP A 440 -5.24 -9.11 8.49
CA TRP A 440 -4.11 -9.62 7.76
C TRP A 440 -2.84 -9.60 8.62
N SER A 441 -2.13 -10.72 8.64
CA SER A 441 -0.76 -10.81 9.13
C SER A 441 0.07 -11.55 8.09
N TYR A 442 0.95 -10.85 7.41
CA TYR A 442 1.88 -11.42 6.43
C TYR A 442 3.31 -11.32 6.90
#